data_1589c4b10a130703df6e13d56a39a036
#
_entry.id   1589c4b10a130703df6e13d56a39a036
#
_cell.length_a   1.000
_cell.length_b   1.000
_cell.length_c   1.000
_cell.angle_alpha   90.00
_cell.angle_beta   90.00
_cell.angle_gamma   90.00
#
_symmetry.space_group_name_H-M   'P 1'
#
loop_
_entity.id
_entity.type
_entity.pdbx_description
1 polymer ?
#
loop_
_entity_poly.entity_id
_entity_poly.type
_entity_poly.pdbx_seq_one_letter_code
_entity_poly.pdbx_strand_id
1 'polypeptide(L)'
;MTTLLNGRALAASLRQELKVKVAELSFTPTLGVVLVGDDPASHLYVSLKEQTAHEVGIKVEKVLLPASATTTDVQKTVQAFNLRPDIHGILVQLPLPIHLDEHAVINTMDASKDADGFHPQNLARLMAGEAIIPPGVSAGIMKLIEMAHQPLVDKHVELIVNSDEFAQPLVKLLTDKGAKANVNHRVEPTRLRQADIIIIALGQPRVVRGENIKDGAIVIDVGTTKIGGHVVGDVDADSLTGRPVYLTPVPGGVGPMTVVMLLWNVYHLAKLHS
;
A
#
# COMPACT_ATOMS: atom_id res chain seq x y z
N MET A 1 -3.67 25.74 10.94
CA MET A 1 -4.52 25.32 9.79
C MET A 1 -4.17 23.89 9.43
N THR A 2 -5.15 23.12 8.98
CA THR A 2 -4.93 21.74 8.52
C THR A 2 -4.09 21.73 7.25
N THR A 3 -2.99 21.00 7.27
CA THR A 3 -2.10 20.82 6.11
C THR A 3 -2.40 19.48 5.46
N LEU A 4 -2.80 19.49 4.18
CA LEU A 4 -3.10 18.25 3.48
C LEU A 4 -1.82 17.58 2.96
N LEU A 5 -1.63 16.32 3.32
CA LEU A 5 -0.62 15.44 2.75
C LEU A 5 -1.16 14.86 1.43
N ASN A 6 -1.01 15.62 0.36
CA ASN A 6 -1.61 15.30 -0.94
C ASN A 6 -0.88 14.15 -1.64
N GLY A 7 -1.33 12.92 -1.40
CA GLY A 7 -0.74 11.72 -1.99
C GLY A 7 -0.87 11.66 -3.51
N ARG A 8 -1.92 12.25 -4.10
CA ARG A 8 -2.05 12.32 -5.56
C ARG A 8 -0.93 13.15 -6.20
N ALA A 9 -0.60 14.30 -5.59
CA ALA A 9 0.48 15.14 -6.08
C ALA A 9 1.85 14.45 -5.90
N LEU A 10 2.09 13.82 -4.75
CA LEU A 10 3.31 13.07 -4.49
C LEU A 10 3.45 11.88 -5.45
N ALA A 11 2.38 11.10 -5.64
CA ALA A 11 2.37 9.99 -6.59
C ALA A 11 2.65 10.44 -8.03
N ALA A 12 2.15 11.62 -8.43
CA ALA A 12 2.45 12.18 -9.75
C ALA A 12 3.94 12.50 -9.92
N SER A 13 4.58 13.09 -8.90
CA SER A 13 6.03 13.35 -8.91
C SER A 13 6.84 12.05 -8.98
N LEU A 14 6.49 11.06 -8.15
CA LEU A 14 7.16 9.76 -8.14
C LEU A 14 6.99 8.99 -9.45
N ARG A 15 5.84 9.12 -10.14
CA ARG A 15 5.65 8.54 -11.47
C ARG A 15 6.59 9.15 -12.51
N GLN A 16 6.78 10.47 -12.48
CA GLN A 16 7.73 11.13 -13.41
C GLN A 16 9.16 10.67 -13.15
N GLU A 17 9.56 10.57 -11.88
CA GLU A 17 10.88 10.03 -11.54
C GLU A 17 11.03 8.58 -12.01
N LEU A 18 10.04 7.73 -11.74
CA LEU A 18 10.04 6.33 -12.15
C LEU A 18 10.12 6.19 -13.67
N LYS A 19 9.37 7.01 -14.41
CA LYS A 19 9.40 7.02 -15.89
C LYS A 19 10.80 7.27 -16.44
N VAL A 20 11.54 8.22 -15.86
CA VAL A 20 12.92 8.49 -16.26
C VAL A 20 13.80 7.27 -15.98
N LYS A 21 13.69 6.70 -14.77
CA LYS A 21 14.49 5.52 -14.37
C LYS A 21 14.20 4.27 -15.21
N VAL A 22 12.92 4.06 -15.57
CA VAL A 22 12.54 2.94 -16.46
C VAL A 22 13.09 3.14 -17.86
N ALA A 23 13.10 4.38 -18.37
CA ALA A 23 13.65 4.68 -19.70
C ALA A 23 15.18 4.48 -19.81
N GLU A 24 15.90 4.47 -18.67
CA GLU A 24 17.34 4.19 -18.63
C GLU A 24 17.68 2.69 -18.70
N LEU A 25 16.66 1.81 -18.56
CA LEU A 25 16.89 0.36 -18.65
C LEU A 25 17.02 -0.09 -20.11
N SER A 26 17.88 -1.08 -20.36
CA SER A 26 18.07 -1.70 -21.68
C SER A 26 16.95 -2.68 -22.06
N PHE A 27 15.99 -2.91 -21.17
CA PHE A 27 14.86 -3.82 -21.33
C PHE A 27 13.60 -3.21 -20.72
N THR A 28 12.44 -3.76 -21.05
CA THR A 28 11.15 -3.30 -20.52
C THR A 28 10.76 -4.11 -19.27
N PRO A 29 10.67 -3.52 -18.08
CA PRO A 29 10.12 -4.20 -16.91
C PRO A 29 8.70 -4.67 -17.19
N THR A 30 8.35 -5.87 -16.71
CA THR A 30 7.03 -6.46 -16.93
C THR A 30 6.42 -6.92 -15.60
N LEU A 31 5.18 -6.51 -15.36
CA LEU A 31 4.34 -6.93 -14.23
C LEU A 31 3.32 -7.95 -14.71
N GLY A 32 3.37 -9.18 -14.16
CA GLY A 32 2.29 -10.17 -14.29
C GLY A 32 1.18 -9.88 -13.28
N VAL A 33 -0.06 -9.76 -13.73
CA VAL A 33 -1.22 -9.52 -12.87
C VAL A 33 -2.20 -10.67 -12.97
N VAL A 34 -2.56 -11.24 -11.84
CA VAL A 34 -3.62 -12.25 -11.73
C VAL A 34 -4.84 -11.60 -11.09
N LEU A 35 -5.96 -11.60 -11.82
CA LEU A 35 -7.25 -11.09 -11.37
C LEU A 35 -8.27 -12.23 -11.43
N VAL A 36 -9.03 -12.44 -10.34
CA VAL A 36 -10.02 -13.52 -10.25
C VAL A 36 -11.41 -12.95 -9.99
N GLY A 37 -12.37 -13.34 -10.81
CA GLY A 37 -13.77 -12.95 -10.69
C GLY A 37 -14.08 -11.57 -11.26
N ASP A 38 -15.28 -11.09 -10.96
CA ASP A 38 -15.88 -9.91 -11.61
C ASP A 38 -16.14 -8.75 -10.62
N ASP A 39 -15.43 -8.72 -9.47
CA ASP A 39 -15.60 -7.62 -8.52
C ASP A 39 -15.22 -6.28 -9.16
N PRO A 40 -16.17 -5.33 -9.26
CA PRO A 40 -15.93 -4.07 -9.95
C PRO A 40 -14.81 -3.22 -9.32
N ALA A 41 -14.59 -3.33 -8.00
CA ALA A 41 -13.54 -2.58 -7.33
C ALA A 41 -12.16 -3.14 -7.71
N SER A 42 -11.99 -4.46 -7.72
CA SER A 42 -10.77 -5.14 -8.15
C SER A 42 -10.43 -4.80 -9.61
N HIS A 43 -11.42 -4.84 -10.50
CA HIS A 43 -11.24 -4.44 -11.91
C HIS A 43 -10.80 -2.98 -12.05
N LEU A 44 -11.42 -2.07 -11.28
CA LEU A 44 -11.03 -0.66 -11.28
C LEU A 44 -9.58 -0.47 -10.81
N TYR A 45 -9.19 -1.11 -9.71
CA TYR A 45 -7.82 -1.00 -9.18
C TYR A 45 -6.77 -1.58 -10.13
N VAL A 46 -7.06 -2.73 -10.77
CA VAL A 46 -6.18 -3.30 -11.78
C VAL A 46 -6.06 -2.37 -12.98
N SER A 47 -7.16 -1.81 -13.47
CA SER A 47 -7.14 -0.85 -14.59
C SER A 47 -6.30 0.39 -14.28
N LEU A 48 -6.39 0.93 -13.06
CA LEU A 48 -5.55 2.05 -12.62
C LEU A 48 -4.06 1.68 -12.56
N LYS A 49 -3.73 0.46 -12.10
CA LYS A 49 -2.36 -0.06 -12.10
C LYS A 49 -1.83 -0.24 -13.53
N GLU A 50 -2.63 -0.81 -14.44
CA GLU A 50 -2.28 -0.98 -15.85
C GLU A 50 -2.01 0.37 -16.54
N GLN A 51 -2.92 1.33 -16.37
CA GLN A 51 -2.77 2.67 -16.93
C GLN A 51 -1.50 3.35 -16.43
N THR A 52 -1.27 3.32 -15.11
CA THR A 52 -0.09 3.94 -14.49
C THR A 52 1.21 3.23 -14.91
N ALA A 53 1.19 1.90 -15.02
CA ALA A 53 2.33 1.13 -15.51
C ALA A 53 2.71 1.54 -16.94
N HIS A 54 1.72 1.66 -17.82
CA HIS A 54 1.93 2.10 -19.19
C HIS A 54 2.51 3.53 -19.27
N GLU A 55 2.02 4.45 -18.42
CA GLU A 55 2.53 5.83 -18.34
C GLU A 55 4.03 5.88 -18.01
N VAL A 56 4.52 4.96 -17.18
CA VAL A 56 5.93 4.90 -16.75
C VAL A 56 6.80 3.96 -17.57
N GLY A 57 6.24 3.30 -18.60
CA GLY A 57 6.99 2.39 -19.47
C GLY A 57 7.14 0.96 -18.95
N ILE A 58 6.31 0.55 -17.99
CA ILE A 58 6.24 -0.83 -17.49
C ILE A 58 5.15 -1.58 -18.25
N LYS A 59 5.48 -2.75 -18.79
CA LYS A 59 4.51 -3.64 -19.44
C LYS A 59 3.68 -4.38 -18.39
N VAL A 60 2.39 -4.54 -18.65
CA VAL A 60 1.52 -5.38 -17.82
C VAL A 60 1.03 -6.56 -18.64
N GLU A 61 1.12 -7.75 -18.06
CA GLU A 61 0.54 -8.96 -18.60
C GLU A 61 -0.50 -9.47 -17.61
N LYS A 62 -1.76 -9.34 -18.00
CA LYS A 62 -2.90 -9.67 -17.13
C LYS A 62 -3.53 -10.99 -17.54
N VAL A 63 -3.76 -11.84 -16.54
CA VAL A 63 -4.60 -13.03 -16.65
C VAL A 63 -5.86 -12.82 -15.80
N LEU A 64 -7.02 -12.89 -16.46
CA LEU A 64 -8.32 -12.87 -15.81
C LEU A 64 -8.84 -14.32 -15.69
N LEU A 65 -9.06 -14.76 -14.47
CA LEU A 65 -9.67 -16.04 -14.17
C LEU A 65 -11.15 -15.85 -13.77
N PRO A 66 -12.04 -16.79 -14.14
CA PRO A 66 -13.44 -16.69 -13.76
C PRO A 66 -13.64 -16.80 -12.24
N ALA A 67 -14.75 -16.27 -11.73
CA ALA A 67 -15.09 -16.36 -10.30
C ALA A 67 -15.22 -17.82 -9.79
N SER A 68 -15.43 -18.80 -10.70
CA SER A 68 -15.47 -20.22 -10.39
C SER A 68 -14.10 -20.92 -10.38
N ALA A 69 -13.00 -20.18 -10.61
CA ALA A 69 -11.65 -20.75 -10.58
C ALA A 69 -11.35 -21.37 -9.22
N THR A 70 -10.59 -22.44 -9.20
CA THR A 70 -10.13 -23.09 -7.98
C THR A 70 -8.80 -22.47 -7.52
N THR A 71 -8.44 -22.66 -6.25
CA THR A 71 -7.10 -22.28 -5.72
C THR A 71 -6.00 -22.84 -6.61
N THR A 72 -6.14 -24.10 -7.05
CA THR A 72 -5.16 -24.74 -7.96
C THR A 72 -5.03 -24.04 -9.31
N ASP A 73 -6.12 -23.51 -9.88
CA ASP A 73 -6.07 -22.81 -11.16
C ASP A 73 -5.32 -21.47 -11.00
N VAL A 74 -5.54 -20.76 -9.90
CA VAL A 74 -4.82 -19.53 -9.59
C VAL A 74 -3.33 -19.82 -9.36
N GLN A 75 -3.02 -20.87 -8.59
CA GLN A 75 -1.64 -21.31 -8.35
C GLN A 75 -0.90 -21.67 -9.64
N LYS A 76 -1.54 -22.39 -10.57
CA LYS A 76 -0.96 -22.70 -11.89
C LYS A 76 -0.62 -21.43 -12.67
N THR A 77 -1.48 -20.42 -12.61
CA THR A 77 -1.23 -19.13 -13.28
C THR A 77 -0.04 -18.41 -12.66
N VAL A 78 0.05 -18.37 -11.34
CA VAL A 78 1.21 -17.81 -10.63
C VAL A 78 2.49 -18.57 -10.95
N GLN A 79 2.44 -19.92 -10.96
CA GLN A 79 3.59 -20.77 -11.35
C GLN A 79 4.03 -20.50 -12.79
N ALA A 80 3.10 -20.31 -13.72
CA ALA A 80 3.44 -19.95 -15.09
C ALA A 80 4.19 -18.62 -15.18
N PHE A 81 3.80 -17.62 -14.38
CA PHE A 81 4.54 -16.36 -14.27
C PHE A 81 5.90 -16.51 -13.58
N ASN A 82 6.02 -17.36 -12.55
CA ASN A 82 7.30 -17.64 -11.89
C ASN A 82 8.36 -18.15 -12.88
N LEU A 83 7.96 -19.04 -13.81
CA LEU A 83 8.85 -19.67 -14.78
C LEU A 83 9.28 -18.75 -15.93
N ARG A 84 8.69 -17.59 -16.06
CA ARG A 84 8.95 -16.65 -17.16
C ARG A 84 10.02 -15.63 -16.76
N PRO A 85 11.19 -15.65 -17.39
CA PRO A 85 12.26 -14.68 -17.08
C PRO A 85 11.91 -13.24 -17.50
N ASP A 86 10.97 -13.06 -18.43
CA ASP A 86 10.49 -11.75 -18.87
C ASP A 86 9.42 -11.14 -17.95
N ILE A 87 8.92 -11.87 -16.97
CA ILE A 87 8.06 -11.35 -15.88
C ILE A 87 8.93 -11.05 -14.67
N HIS A 88 9.05 -9.77 -14.33
CA HIS A 88 9.94 -9.29 -13.28
C HIS A 88 9.25 -9.08 -11.93
N GLY A 89 7.94 -8.84 -11.96
CA GLY A 89 7.10 -8.76 -10.77
C GLY A 89 5.77 -9.45 -11.01
N ILE A 90 5.18 -9.99 -9.96
CA ILE A 90 3.86 -10.65 -9.98
C ILE A 90 2.98 -9.95 -8.94
N LEU A 91 1.73 -9.71 -9.32
CA LEU A 91 0.68 -9.23 -8.45
C LEU A 91 -0.52 -10.16 -8.55
N VAL A 92 -0.96 -10.68 -7.42
CA VAL A 92 -2.30 -11.28 -7.28
C VAL A 92 -3.21 -10.21 -6.69
N GLN A 93 -4.22 -9.80 -7.45
CA GLN A 93 -5.14 -8.75 -6.98
C GLN A 93 -6.05 -9.29 -5.88
N LEU A 94 -5.91 -8.72 -4.69
CA LEU A 94 -6.75 -9.03 -3.53
C LEU A 94 -7.94 -8.06 -3.42
N PRO A 95 -9.03 -8.47 -2.72
CA PRO A 95 -9.25 -9.81 -2.16
C PRO A 95 -9.57 -10.84 -3.24
N LEU A 96 -9.22 -12.10 -2.99
CA LEU A 96 -9.70 -13.23 -3.79
C LEU A 96 -11.14 -13.60 -3.41
N PRO A 97 -11.91 -14.26 -4.29
CA PRO A 97 -13.17 -14.89 -3.93
C PRO A 97 -13.04 -15.79 -2.68
N ILE A 98 -14.00 -15.71 -1.76
CA ILE A 98 -13.92 -16.28 -0.40
C ILE A 98 -13.67 -17.81 -0.34
N HIS A 99 -13.94 -18.53 -1.43
CA HIS A 99 -13.70 -19.97 -1.51
C HIS A 99 -12.25 -20.33 -1.87
N LEU A 100 -11.41 -19.32 -2.19
CA LEU A 100 -10.01 -19.52 -2.52
C LEU A 100 -9.13 -19.35 -1.29
N ASP A 101 -8.07 -20.15 -1.22
CA ASP A 101 -7.03 -20.02 -0.19
C ASP A 101 -5.99 -18.98 -0.64
N GLU A 102 -6.16 -17.75 -0.15
CA GLU A 102 -5.30 -16.62 -0.47
C GLU A 102 -3.85 -16.87 -0.03
N HIS A 103 -3.65 -17.44 1.16
CA HIS A 103 -2.31 -17.76 1.65
C HIS A 103 -1.61 -18.82 0.79
N ALA A 104 -2.31 -19.85 0.37
CA ALA A 104 -1.75 -20.86 -0.52
C ALA A 104 -1.37 -20.26 -1.90
N VAL A 105 -2.17 -19.32 -2.42
CA VAL A 105 -1.87 -18.63 -3.67
C VAL A 105 -0.62 -17.75 -3.52
N ILE A 106 -0.56 -16.89 -2.49
CA ILE A 106 0.59 -16.02 -2.26
C ILE A 106 1.87 -16.82 -2.03
N ASN A 107 1.82 -17.89 -1.26
CA ASN A 107 2.98 -18.78 -1.03
C ASN A 107 3.45 -19.53 -2.29
N THR A 108 2.66 -19.58 -3.34
CA THR A 108 3.06 -20.17 -4.63
C THR A 108 3.93 -19.21 -5.44
N MET A 109 3.85 -17.91 -5.19
CA MET A 109 4.66 -16.91 -5.87
C MET A 109 6.13 -17.06 -5.49
N ASP A 110 7.03 -16.83 -6.45
CA ASP A 110 8.45 -16.65 -6.14
C ASP A 110 8.62 -15.33 -5.38
N ALA A 111 9.18 -15.39 -4.18
CA ALA A 111 9.41 -14.22 -3.34
C ALA A 111 10.26 -13.13 -4.05
N SER A 112 11.12 -13.51 -4.98
CA SER A 112 11.92 -12.59 -5.78
C SER A 112 11.11 -11.82 -6.83
N LYS A 113 9.85 -12.23 -7.06
CA LYS A 113 8.91 -11.59 -8.00
C LYS A 113 7.69 -10.97 -7.30
N ASP A 114 7.61 -11.02 -5.98
CA ASP A 114 6.51 -10.42 -5.22
C ASP A 114 6.56 -8.90 -5.32
N ALA A 115 5.76 -8.33 -6.20
CA ALA A 115 5.72 -6.88 -6.42
C ALA A 115 5.01 -6.11 -5.30
N ASP A 116 4.07 -6.73 -4.59
CA ASP A 116 3.31 -6.09 -3.52
C ASP A 116 4.07 -6.08 -2.18
N GLY A 117 5.00 -7.04 -2.00
CA GLY A 117 5.90 -7.11 -0.85
C GLY A 117 5.31 -7.82 0.38
N PHE A 118 4.21 -8.57 0.20
CA PHE A 118 3.54 -9.30 1.28
C PHE A 118 3.84 -10.80 1.32
N HIS A 119 4.73 -11.31 0.46
CA HIS A 119 5.15 -12.70 0.54
C HIS A 119 5.83 -12.97 1.90
N PRO A 120 5.51 -14.06 2.61
CA PRO A 120 6.04 -14.33 3.96
C PRO A 120 7.57 -14.27 4.07
N GLN A 121 8.29 -14.72 3.05
CA GLN A 121 9.76 -14.63 3.02
C GLN A 121 10.23 -13.16 2.92
N ASN A 122 9.54 -12.30 2.16
CA ASN A 122 9.89 -10.89 2.05
C ASN A 122 9.57 -10.14 3.34
N LEU A 123 8.47 -10.47 4.00
CA LEU A 123 8.15 -9.94 5.33
C LEU A 123 9.20 -10.36 6.36
N ALA A 124 9.62 -11.64 6.36
CA ALA A 124 10.69 -12.12 7.24
C ALA A 124 12.01 -11.38 7.01
N ARG A 125 12.40 -11.14 5.74
CA ARG A 125 13.57 -10.33 5.39
C ARG A 125 13.44 -8.87 5.85
N LEU A 126 12.25 -8.28 5.71
CA LEU A 126 12.01 -6.94 6.21
C LEU A 126 12.21 -6.87 7.73
N MET A 127 11.67 -7.82 8.48
CA MET A 127 11.84 -7.89 9.93
C MET A 127 13.31 -8.08 10.35
N ALA A 128 14.09 -8.81 9.54
CA ALA A 128 15.53 -8.98 9.73
C ALA A 128 16.36 -7.74 9.31
N GLY A 129 15.77 -6.74 8.67
CA GLY A 129 16.50 -5.59 8.10
C GLY A 129 17.23 -5.91 6.78
N GLU A 130 16.83 -6.97 6.09
CA GLU A 130 17.43 -7.49 4.84
C GLU A 130 16.51 -7.32 3.64
N ALA A 131 15.45 -6.53 3.77
CA ALA A 131 14.47 -6.37 2.71
C ALA A 131 15.06 -5.66 1.49
N ILE A 132 14.76 -6.20 0.31
CA ILE A 132 15.07 -5.56 -0.98
C ILE A 132 14.03 -4.49 -1.29
N ILE A 133 12.77 -4.81 -1.01
CA ILE A 133 11.61 -3.93 -1.17
C ILE A 133 10.71 -4.06 0.05
N PRO A 134 10.12 -2.96 0.54
CA PRO A 134 9.03 -3.02 1.51
C PRO A 134 7.68 -3.22 0.81
N PRO A 135 6.62 -3.64 1.53
CA PRO A 135 5.26 -3.59 1.00
C PRO A 135 4.93 -2.20 0.45
N GLY A 136 4.36 -2.16 -0.77
CA GLY A 136 4.13 -0.91 -1.49
C GLY A 136 3.27 0.09 -0.71
N VAL A 137 2.22 -0.39 -0.02
CA VAL A 137 1.38 0.46 0.83
C VAL A 137 2.17 1.05 2.01
N SER A 138 3.02 0.25 2.66
CA SER A 138 3.84 0.71 3.78
C SER A 138 4.86 1.76 3.34
N ALA A 139 5.53 1.54 2.21
CA ALA A 139 6.43 2.52 1.61
C ALA A 139 5.70 3.84 1.26
N GLY A 140 4.49 3.74 0.71
CA GLY A 140 3.65 4.89 0.40
C GLY A 140 3.26 5.70 1.63
N ILE A 141 2.89 5.03 2.71
CA ILE A 141 2.57 5.67 4.00
C ILE A 141 3.81 6.39 4.57
N MET A 142 4.97 5.73 4.55
CA MET A 142 6.23 6.38 5.00
C MET A 142 6.54 7.64 4.18
N LYS A 143 6.36 7.61 2.87
CA LYS A 143 6.54 8.78 2.00
C LYS A 143 5.56 9.92 2.34
N LEU A 144 4.32 9.61 2.68
CA LEU A 144 3.33 10.61 3.12
C LEU A 144 3.71 11.22 4.46
N ILE A 145 4.20 10.42 5.42
CA ILE A 145 4.69 10.93 6.70
C ILE A 145 5.90 11.86 6.49
N GLU A 146 6.82 11.51 5.60
CA GLU A 146 7.99 12.34 5.26
C GLU A 146 7.61 13.72 4.70
N MET A 147 6.44 13.88 4.06
CA MET A 147 5.94 15.19 3.60
C MET A 147 5.68 16.20 4.73
N ALA A 148 5.49 15.75 5.95
CA ALA A 148 5.32 16.64 7.09
C ALA A 148 6.65 17.27 7.57
N HIS A 149 7.79 16.80 7.03
CA HIS A 149 9.14 17.27 7.37
C HIS A 149 9.45 17.29 8.87
N GLN A 150 8.88 16.35 9.62
CA GLN A 150 9.11 16.19 11.05
C GLN A 150 10.04 15.00 11.33
N PRO A 151 10.95 15.09 12.30
CA PRO A 151 11.78 13.96 12.71
C PRO A 151 10.89 12.85 13.30
N LEU A 152 11.25 11.59 13.06
CA LEU A 152 10.50 10.44 13.58
C LEU A 152 11.07 9.92 14.92
N VAL A 153 12.29 10.28 15.25
CA VAL A 153 12.95 9.85 16.50
C VAL A 153 12.11 10.25 17.70
N ASP A 154 11.85 9.28 18.58
CA ASP A 154 11.03 9.40 19.79
C ASP A 154 9.55 9.75 19.57
N LYS A 155 9.06 9.84 18.35
CA LYS A 155 7.65 10.09 18.07
C LYS A 155 6.77 8.88 18.47
N HIS A 156 5.66 9.16 19.13
CA HIS A 156 4.64 8.18 19.46
C HIS A 156 3.71 7.97 18.27
N VAL A 157 3.68 6.75 17.77
CA VAL A 157 2.83 6.36 16.63
C VAL A 157 1.77 5.37 17.09
N GLU A 158 0.50 5.67 16.81
CA GLU A 158 -0.62 4.75 17.02
C GLU A 158 -1.10 4.24 15.66
N LEU A 159 -0.94 2.94 15.44
CA LEU A 159 -1.52 2.22 14.31
C LEU A 159 -2.85 1.62 14.76
N ILE A 160 -3.94 2.01 14.13
CA ILE A 160 -5.29 1.53 14.44
C ILE A 160 -5.76 0.77 13.22
N VAL A 161 -5.62 -0.55 13.26
CA VAL A 161 -5.75 -1.41 12.08
C VAL A 161 -6.57 -2.66 12.39
N ASN A 162 -7.12 -3.29 11.36
CA ASN A 162 -7.85 -4.55 11.48
C ASN A 162 -6.99 -5.79 11.19
N SER A 163 -5.72 -5.62 10.79
CA SER A 163 -4.80 -6.71 10.43
C SER A 163 -3.39 -6.45 10.98
N ASP A 164 -2.85 -7.44 11.68
CA ASP A 164 -1.45 -7.43 12.12
C ASP A 164 -0.48 -7.55 10.94
N GLU A 165 -0.87 -8.26 9.88
CA GLU A 165 -0.06 -8.41 8.67
C GLU A 165 0.16 -7.05 8.00
N PHE A 166 -0.86 -6.17 8.01
CA PHE A 166 -0.71 -4.79 7.54
C PHE A 166 0.15 -3.94 8.48
N ALA A 167 0.02 -4.14 9.80
CA ALA A 167 0.71 -3.33 10.80
C ALA A 167 2.22 -3.62 10.87
N GLN A 168 2.62 -4.90 10.86
CA GLN A 168 4.00 -5.31 11.13
C GLN A 168 5.05 -4.62 10.24
N PRO A 169 4.88 -4.52 8.91
CA PRO A 169 5.83 -3.80 8.06
C PRO A 169 5.95 -2.32 8.42
N LEU A 170 4.84 -1.68 8.76
CA LEU A 170 4.83 -0.27 9.17
C LEU A 170 5.53 -0.07 10.51
N VAL A 171 5.26 -0.92 11.49
CA VAL A 171 5.94 -0.89 12.80
C VAL A 171 7.45 -1.01 12.58
N LYS A 172 7.91 -1.96 11.77
CA LYS A 172 9.33 -2.13 11.46
C LYS A 172 9.93 -0.87 10.84
N LEU A 173 9.33 -0.33 9.79
CA LEU A 173 9.82 0.86 9.08
C LEU A 173 9.86 2.10 9.98
N LEU A 174 8.88 2.26 10.87
CA LEU A 174 8.80 3.37 11.81
C LEU A 174 9.84 3.23 12.93
N THR A 175 9.99 2.04 13.50
CA THR A 175 10.95 1.78 14.58
C THR A 175 12.39 1.86 14.09
N ASP A 176 12.69 1.46 12.86
CA ASP A 176 14.01 1.66 12.24
C ASP A 176 14.37 3.14 12.10
N LYS A 177 13.38 4.02 12.02
CA LYS A 177 13.57 5.49 12.03
C LYS A 177 13.51 6.10 13.45
N GLY A 178 13.48 5.28 14.50
CA GLY A 178 13.52 5.69 15.90
C GLY A 178 12.16 6.07 16.49
N ALA A 179 11.04 5.81 15.81
CA ALA A 179 9.71 6.03 16.36
C ALA A 179 9.29 4.94 17.35
N LYS A 180 8.32 5.24 18.22
CA LYS A 180 7.71 4.32 19.18
C LYS A 180 6.32 3.96 18.68
N ALA A 181 6.19 2.83 18.00
CA ALA A 181 4.94 2.42 17.35
C ALA A 181 4.17 1.41 18.18
N ASN A 182 2.86 1.66 18.37
CA ASN A 182 1.92 0.77 19.02
C ASN A 182 0.81 0.38 18.04
N VAL A 183 0.36 -0.88 18.12
CA VAL A 183 -0.74 -1.41 17.31
C VAL A 183 -1.97 -1.60 18.16
N ASN A 184 -3.12 -1.17 17.66
CA ASN A 184 -4.42 -1.32 18.28
C ASN A 184 -5.45 -1.75 17.21
N HIS A 185 -6.45 -2.54 17.64
CA HIS A 185 -7.54 -2.99 16.75
C HIS A 185 -8.85 -2.22 16.96
N ARG A 186 -8.80 -1.18 17.77
CA ARG A 186 -9.93 -0.29 18.05
C ARG A 186 -9.43 1.12 18.37
N VAL A 187 -10.31 2.08 18.21
CA VAL A 187 -10.04 3.48 18.57
C VAL A 187 -10.03 3.63 20.08
N GLU A 188 -8.92 4.11 20.63
CA GLU A 188 -8.79 4.48 22.05
C GLU A 188 -8.47 5.98 22.15
N PRO A 189 -9.47 6.83 22.51
CA PRO A 189 -9.31 8.29 22.50
C PRO A 189 -8.15 8.83 23.33
N THR A 190 -7.86 8.18 24.45
CA THR A 190 -6.75 8.58 25.34
C THR A 190 -5.38 8.41 24.68
N ARG A 191 -5.19 7.34 23.91
CA ARG A 191 -3.96 7.08 23.16
C ARG A 191 -3.81 8.04 21.98
N LEU A 192 -4.91 8.28 21.25
CA LEU A 192 -4.91 9.21 20.12
C LEU A 192 -4.47 10.62 20.51
N ARG A 193 -4.92 11.10 21.69
CA ARG A 193 -4.53 12.43 22.21
C ARG A 193 -3.05 12.54 22.53
N GLN A 194 -2.33 11.44 22.68
CA GLN A 194 -0.90 11.40 22.96
C GLN A 194 -0.06 11.14 21.72
N ALA A 195 -0.67 10.61 20.65
CA ALA A 195 0.02 10.22 19.44
C ALA A 195 0.54 11.43 18.64
N ASP A 196 1.81 11.38 18.23
CA ASP A 196 2.38 12.31 17.26
C ASP A 196 1.98 11.96 15.83
N ILE A 197 1.81 10.67 15.59
CA ILE A 197 1.43 10.12 14.29
C ILE A 197 0.31 9.10 14.53
N ILE A 198 -0.74 9.20 13.73
CA ILE A 198 -1.88 8.28 13.74
C ILE A 198 -1.97 7.68 12.33
N ILE A 199 -1.96 6.34 12.26
CA ILE A 199 -2.21 5.60 11.02
C ILE A 199 -3.46 4.75 11.25
N ILE A 200 -4.51 4.98 10.46
CA ILE A 200 -5.77 4.27 10.64
C ILE A 200 -6.22 3.52 9.39
N ALA A 201 -6.56 2.23 9.57
CA ALA A 201 -7.03 1.32 8.54
C ALA A 201 -8.03 0.31 9.13
N LEU A 202 -9.18 0.78 9.62
CA LEU A 202 -10.25 -0.07 10.17
C LEU A 202 -11.36 -0.38 9.16
N GLY A 203 -11.53 0.48 8.15
CA GLY A 203 -12.69 0.43 7.27
C GLY A 203 -13.98 0.87 7.99
N GLN A 204 -13.86 1.72 9.02
CA GLN A 204 -14.98 2.25 9.80
C GLN A 204 -15.08 3.76 9.58
N PRO A 205 -16.04 4.22 8.76
CA PRO A 205 -16.06 5.60 8.32
C PRO A 205 -16.23 6.58 9.48
N ARG A 206 -15.38 7.62 9.51
CA ARG A 206 -15.43 8.76 10.44
C ARG A 206 -15.35 8.39 11.93
N VAL A 207 -14.72 7.25 12.25
CA VAL A 207 -14.61 6.77 13.64
C VAL A 207 -13.61 7.58 14.47
N VAL A 208 -12.62 8.21 13.82
CA VAL A 208 -11.64 9.10 14.47
C VAL A 208 -12.07 10.56 14.28
N ARG A 209 -12.23 11.29 15.39
CA ARG A 209 -12.65 12.69 15.40
C ARG A 209 -11.56 13.62 15.89
N GLY A 210 -11.60 14.87 15.44
CA GLY A 210 -10.60 15.89 15.76
C GLY A 210 -10.37 16.11 17.25
N GLU A 211 -11.41 16.03 18.08
CA GLU A 211 -11.30 16.16 19.54
C GLU A 211 -10.35 15.13 20.20
N ASN A 212 -10.11 14.03 19.50
CA ASN A 212 -9.21 12.96 19.94
C ASN A 212 -7.81 13.05 19.34
N ILE A 213 -7.49 14.09 18.58
CA ILE A 213 -6.21 14.27 17.91
C ILE A 213 -5.54 15.51 18.49
N LYS A 214 -4.26 15.41 18.86
CA LYS A 214 -3.52 16.57 19.32
C LYS A 214 -3.08 17.50 18.18
N ASP A 215 -2.88 18.75 18.49
CA ASP A 215 -2.34 19.73 17.54
C ASP A 215 -0.90 19.35 17.13
N GLY A 216 -0.58 19.53 15.88
CA GLY A 216 0.70 19.13 15.29
C GLY A 216 0.79 17.67 14.88
N ALA A 217 -0.22 16.83 15.16
CA ALA A 217 -0.21 15.42 14.78
C ALA A 217 -0.24 15.21 13.25
N ILE A 218 0.39 14.11 12.83
CA ILE A 218 0.32 13.59 11.46
C ILE A 218 -0.73 12.48 11.45
N VAL A 219 -1.75 12.62 10.60
CA VAL A 219 -2.86 11.66 10.49
C VAL A 219 -2.87 11.06 9.08
N ILE A 220 -2.60 9.77 9.02
CA ILE A 220 -2.63 8.96 7.78
C ILE A 220 -3.90 8.12 7.79
N ASP A 221 -4.88 8.55 7.03
CA ASP A 221 -6.13 7.82 6.83
C ASP A 221 -6.00 6.88 5.64
N VAL A 222 -6.01 5.59 5.90
CA VAL A 222 -5.96 4.50 4.90
C VAL A 222 -7.36 4.00 4.57
N GLY A 223 -8.35 4.34 5.40
CA GLY A 223 -9.73 3.90 5.25
C GLY A 223 -10.33 4.34 3.91
N THR A 224 -11.07 3.43 3.28
CA THR A 224 -11.76 3.69 1.99
C THR A 224 -13.12 3.00 1.99
N THR A 225 -14.11 3.62 2.61
CA THR A 225 -15.48 3.10 2.65
C THR A 225 -16.36 3.88 1.67
N LYS A 226 -17.15 3.18 0.87
CA LYS A 226 -18.07 3.79 -0.08
C LYS A 226 -19.43 4.04 0.58
N ILE A 227 -19.84 5.30 0.72
CA ILE A 227 -21.13 5.72 1.28
C ILE A 227 -21.82 6.66 0.30
N GLY A 228 -23.04 6.32 -0.14
CA GLY A 228 -23.82 7.20 -1.04
C GLY A 228 -23.10 7.56 -2.35
N GLY A 229 -22.24 6.67 -2.87
CA GLY A 229 -21.46 6.93 -4.08
C GLY A 229 -20.14 7.69 -3.86
N HIS A 230 -19.88 8.17 -2.65
CA HIS A 230 -18.64 8.85 -2.27
C HIS A 230 -17.73 7.93 -1.46
N VAL A 231 -16.42 8.08 -1.65
CA VAL A 231 -15.41 7.40 -0.81
C VAL A 231 -15.11 8.28 0.38
N VAL A 232 -15.21 7.72 1.58
CA VAL A 232 -14.89 8.38 2.85
C VAL A 232 -13.85 7.57 3.62
N GLY A 233 -13.03 8.27 4.40
CA GLY A 233 -12.02 7.65 5.25
C GLY A 233 -12.55 7.28 6.64
N ASP A 234 -11.66 6.72 7.44
CA ASP A 234 -11.91 6.39 8.84
C ASP A 234 -11.83 7.64 9.76
N VAL A 235 -11.26 8.74 9.25
CA VAL A 235 -11.18 10.02 9.96
C VAL A 235 -12.32 10.94 9.55
N ASP A 236 -12.96 11.57 10.53
CA ASP A 236 -13.89 12.69 10.31
C ASP A 236 -13.10 13.97 9.98
N ALA A 237 -12.77 14.13 8.69
CA ALA A 237 -11.95 15.23 8.19
C ALA A 237 -12.56 16.60 8.49
N ASP A 238 -13.89 16.70 8.49
CA ASP A 238 -14.61 17.97 8.77
C ASP A 238 -14.32 18.44 10.20
N SER A 239 -14.19 17.51 11.15
CA SER A 239 -13.88 17.81 12.56
C SER A 239 -12.44 18.31 12.77
N LEU A 240 -11.57 18.20 11.77
CA LEU A 240 -10.19 18.68 11.80
C LEU A 240 -10.02 20.04 11.12
N THR A 241 -11.08 20.58 10.50
CA THR A 241 -11.02 21.86 9.79
C THR A 241 -10.53 22.98 10.70
N GLY A 242 -9.50 23.72 10.25
CA GLY A 242 -8.92 24.83 11.00
C GLY A 242 -7.91 24.43 12.10
N ARG A 243 -7.78 23.14 12.43
CA ARG A 243 -6.80 22.67 13.40
C ARG A 243 -5.40 22.55 12.79
N PRO A 244 -4.32 22.81 13.53
CA PRO A 244 -2.95 22.67 13.04
C PRO A 244 -2.52 21.19 13.06
N VAL A 245 -2.97 20.42 12.08
CA VAL A 245 -2.64 19.00 11.90
C VAL A 245 -2.25 18.73 10.46
N TYR A 246 -1.55 17.64 10.22
CA TYR A 246 -1.29 17.10 8.89
C TYR A 246 -2.28 15.95 8.62
N LEU A 247 -2.94 15.94 7.48
CA LEU A 247 -3.97 14.94 7.17
C LEU A 247 -3.86 14.48 5.72
N THR A 248 -3.90 13.16 5.51
CA THR A 248 -4.10 12.62 4.16
C THR A 248 -5.57 12.76 3.75
N PRO A 249 -5.87 13.32 2.57
CA PRO A 249 -7.25 13.35 2.08
C PRO A 249 -7.74 11.96 1.66
N VAL A 250 -9.01 11.67 1.87
CA VAL A 250 -9.68 10.48 1.32
C VAL A 250 -10.87 10.95 0.47
N PRO A 251 -10.84 10.69 -0.86
CA PRO A 251 -9.78 10.05 -1.64
C PRO A 251 -8.61 11.00 -1.96
N GLY A 252 -7.45 10.40 -2.30
CA GLY A 252 -6.30 11.17 -2.82
C GLY A 252 -5.06 11.21 -1.92
N GLY A 253 -5.11 10.53 -0.77
CA GLY A 253 -3.97 10.30 0.13
C GLY A 253 -3.23 9.00 -0.20
N VAL A 254 -3.50 7.94 0.57
CA VAL A 254 -2.77 6.67 0.48
C VAL A 254 -3.02 5.91 -0.84
N GLY A 255 -4.25 5.88 -1.35
CA GLY A 255 -4.60 5.10 -2.55
C GLY A 255 -3.68 5.36 -3.76
N PRO A 256 -3.48 6.62 -4.21
CA PRO A 256 -2.54 6.90 -5.31
C PRO A 256 -1.12 6.45 -5.04
N MET A 257 -0.69 6.45 -3.77
CA MET A 257 0.66 6.02 -3.37
C MET A 257 0.84 4.51 -3.50
N THR A 258 -0.18 3.70 -3.19
CA THR A 258 -0.08 2.24 -3.33
C THR A 258 0.23 1.82 -4.76
N VAL A 259 -0.39 2.47 -5.74
CA VAL A 259 -0.18 2.18 -7.16
C VAL A 259 1.25 2.52 -7.60
N VAL A 260 1.73 3.72 -7.28
CA VAL A 260 3.06 4.13 -7.71
C VAL A 260 4.17 3.33 -7.01
N MET A 261 4.00 3.00 -5.72
CA MET A 261 4.99 2.23 -4.97
C MET A 261 5.06 0.76 -5.43
N LEU A 262 3.94 0.15 -5.82
CA LEU A 262 3.95 -1.14 -6.50
C LEU A 262 4.84 -1.11 -7.75
N LEU A 263 4.72 -0.09 -8.58
CA LEU A 263 5.52 0.03 -9.80
C LEU A 263 7.00 0.32 -9.52
N TRP A 264 7.31 1.06 -8.45
CA TRP A 264 8.67 1.19 -7.95
C TRP A 264 9.25 -0.17 -7.52
N ASN A 265 8.45 -1.00 -6.86
CA ASN A 265 8.87 -2.37 -6.51
C ASN A 265 9.16 -3.19 -7.79
N VAL A 266 8.28 -3.14 -8.79
CA VAL A 266 8.52 -3.82 -10.08
C VAL A 266 9.83 -3.37 -10.73
N TYR A 267 10.12 -2.06 -10.73
CA TYR A 267 11.37 -1.52 -11.24
C TYR A 267 12.59 -2.07 -10.46
N HIS A 268 12.52 -2.09 -9.14
CA HIS A 268 13.60 -2.62 -8.31
C HIS A 268 13.83 -4.11 -8.54
N LEU A 269 12.75 -4.91 -8.58
CA LEU A 269 12.83 -6.34 -8.88
C LEU A 269 13.39 -6.60 -10.26
N ALA A 270 12.97 -5.83 -11.28
CA ALA A 270 13.48 -5.96 -12.64
C ALA A 270 15.01 -5.74 -12.72
N LYS A 271 15.53 -4.78 -11.95
CA LYS A 271 16.98 -4.53 -11.87
C LYS A 271 17.78 -5.67 -11.20
N LEU A 272 17.15 -6.47 -10.37
CA LEU A 272 17.81 -7.62 -9.73
C LEU A 272 17.85 -8.84 -10.65
N HIS A 273 16.97 -8.90 -11.64
CA HIS A 273 16.85 -10.00 -12.59
C HIS A 273 17.50 -9.71 -13.96
N SER A 274 18.16 -8.54 -14.10
CA SER A 274 18.83 -8.10 -15.34
C SER A 274 20.31 -8.47 -15.40
#